data_b328dbe9d8b116e3b1df8a2483059ac1
#
_entry.id   b328dbe9d8b116e3b1df8a2483059ac1
#
_cell.length_a   1.000
_cell.length_b   1.000
_cell.length_c   1.000
_cell.angle_alpha   90.00
_cell.angle_beta   90.00
_cell.angle_gamma   90.00
#
_symmetry.space_group_name_H-M   'P 1'
#
loop_
_entity.id
_entity.type
_entity.pdbx_description
1 polymer ?
#
loop_
_entity_poly.entity_id
_entity_poly.type
_entity_poly.pdbx_seq_one_letter_code
_entity_poly.pdbx_strand_id
1 'polypeptide(L)'
;RFDNKKALIGFSSSINASKANTTLHAFQFTNKYKPIDEEASYRINYWKFNPDTENYEKTESSEVMTGAVGDTVTAAAADASYATKYSNDYYHISTITPQDSRVTLENADTHYQMNLYYEPEKTTYKVLYYQETEDGNYKLLNEYVSPPTYIGKTVYAEIKEPDGYMQGGDDTTTFGIVKPNN
;
A
#
# COMPACT_ATOMS: atom_id res chain seq x y z
N ARG A 1 -6.00 -7.23 36.20
CA ARG A 1 -5.52 -5.98 35.58
C ARG A 1 -5.91 -4.81 36.48
N PHE A 2 -4.94 -4.07 36.97
CA PHE A 2 -5.21 -2.85 37.73
C PHE A 2 -5.19 -1.67 36.77
N ASP A 3 -6.36 -1.14 36.53
CA ASP A 3 -6.57 -0.03 35.58
C ASP A 3 -6.17 1.32 36.15
N ASN A 4 -5.65 1.36 37.36
CA ASN A 4 -5.31 2.57 38.07
C ASN A 4 -3.87 2.56 38.52
N LYS A 5 -3.25 3.70 38.38
CA LYS A 5 -1.88 4.03 38.79
C LYS A 5 -1.61 3.96 40.32
N LYS A 6 -2.53 3.37 41.08
CA LYS A 6 -2.43 3.26 42.56
C LYS A 6 -2.64 1.82 42.98
N ALA A 7 -1.72 1.30 43.77
CA ALA A 7 -1.88 0.03 44.48
C ALA A 7 -1.96 0.31 45.97
N LEU A 8 -2.85 -0.41 46.67
CA LEU A 8 -2.92 -0.41 48.10
C LEU A 8 -2.16 -1.65 48.62
N ILE A 9 -1.21 -1.40 49.49
CA ILE A 9 -0.46 -2.44 50.15
C ILE A 9 -0.85 -2.42 51.63
N GLY A 10 -1.32 -3.54 52.13
CA GLY A 10 -1.74 -3.66 53.50
C GLY A 10 -1.12 -4.90 54.18
N PHE A 11 -0.87 -4.78 55.43
CA PHE A 11 -0.43 -5.88 56.28
C PHE A 11 -1.51 -6.17 57.33
N SER A 12 -1.84 -7.42 57.52
CA SER A 12 -2.77 -7.84 58.57
C SER A 12 -2.11 -8.89 59.44
N SER A 13 -2.32 -8.80 60.75
CA SER A 13 -2.00 -9.86 61.70
C SER A 13 -3.24 -10.19 62.50
N SER A 14 -3.47 -11.46 62.79
CA SER A 14 -4.51 -11.91 63.69
C SER A 14 -3.91 -12.75 64.80
N ILE A 15 -4.38 -12.52 66.02
CA ILE A 15 -3.99 -13.30 67.21
C ILE A 15 -5.24 -13.85 67.83
N ASN A 16 -5.13 -15.08 68.32
CA ASN A 16 -6.21 -15.76 69.01
C ASN A 16 -5.88 -15.79 70.51
N ALA A 17 -6.60 -14.99 71.31
CA ALA A 17 -6.64 -14.99 72.74
C ALA A 17 -5.35 -14.56 73.50
N SER A 18 -4.32 -14.05 72.91
CA SER A 18 -3.12 -13.55 73.57
C SER A 18 -2.66 -12.20 73.04
N LYS A 19 -2.10 -11.33 73.87
CA LYS A 19 -1.48 -10.09 73.43
C LYS A 19 -0.15 -10.41 72.73
N ALA A 20 -0.04 -10.13 71.49
CA ALA A 20 1.24 -10.20 70.79
C ALA A 20 1.52 -8.86 70.08
N ASN A 21 2.74 -8.40 70.16
CA ASN A 21 3.21 -7.26 69.39
C ASN A 21 3.81 -7.80 68.09
N THR A 22 3.21 -7.40 66.97
CA THR A 22 3.76 -7.72 65.66
C THR A 22 4.60 -6.53 65.18
N THR A 23 5.90 -6.75 65.02
CA THR A 23 6.83 -5.72 64.55
C THR A 23 7.31 -6.10 63.14
N LEU A 24 7.11 -5.21 62.20
CA LEU A 24 7.66 -5.36 60.88
C LEU A 24 9.08 -4.79 60.85
N HIS A 25 10.10 -5.64 60.88
CA HIS A 25 11.51 -5.23 60.98
C HIS A 25 12.14 -4.70 59.73
N ALA A 26 11.69 -5.17 58.58
CA ALA A 26 12.16 -4.65 57.28
C ALA A 26 11.07 -4.77 56.23
N PHE A 27 10.75 -3.67 55.62
CA PHE A 27 9.89 -3.62 54.49
C PHE A 27 10.57 -2.84 53.38
N GLN A 28 10.82 -3.51 52.25
CA GLN A 28 11.34 -2.86 51.07
C GLN A 28 10.31 -2.97 49.96
N PHE A 29 9.77 -1.83 49.58
CA PHE A 29 8.92 -1.72 48.42
C PHE A 29 9.73 -1.13 47.25
N THR A 30 9.89 -1.92 46.21
CA THR A 30 10.52 -1.45 45.00
C THR A 30 9.43 -1.20 43.97
N ASN A 31 9.11 0.07 43.76
CA ASN A 31 8.18 0.47 42.68
C ASN A 31 8.90 0.47 41.32
N LYS A 32 9.45 -0.68 40.99
CA LYS A 32 9.89 -0.93 39.62
C LYS A 32 8.71 -1.56 38.89
N TYR A 33 7.83 -0.71 38.39
CA TYR A 33 6.87 -1.13 37.36
C TYR A 33 7.69 -1.52 36.13
N LYS A 34 7.75 -2.80 35.86
CA LYS A 34 8.13 -3.27 34.54
C LYS A 34 6.82 -3.31 33.73
N PRO A 35 6.61 -2.43 32.77
CA PRO A 35 5.48 -2.57 31.86
C PRO A 35 5.53 -3.99 31.30
N ILE A 36 4.40 -4.66 31.27
CA ILE A 36 4.24 -5.79 30.37
C ILE A 36 4.38 -5.13 29.00
N ASP A 37 5.43 -5.46 28.27
CA ASP A 37 5.62 -5.01 26.90
C ASP A 37 4.50 -5.66 26.08
N GLU A 38 3.34 -4.99 26.04
CA GLU A 38 2.23 -5.42 25.21
C GLU A 38 2.62 -5.15 23.75
N GLU A 39 2.58 -6.18 22.92
CA GLU A 39 2.83 -6.08 21.50
C GLU A 39 1.50 -6.01 20.74
N ALA A 40 1.44 -5.14 19.77
CA ALA A 40 0.37 -5.07 18.78
C ALA A 40 0.87 -5.58 17.44
N SER A 41 -0.02 -6.14 16.65
CA SER A 41 0.32 -6.61 15.31
C SER A 41 -0.05 -5.59 14.24
N TYR A 42 0.74 -5.55 13.16
CA TYR A 42 0.48 -4.71 12.01
C TYR A 42 0.95 -5.35 10.71
N ARG A 43 0.46 -4.86 9.58
CA ARG A 43 0.93 -5.23 8.24
C ARG A 43 0.77 -4.08 7.26
N ILE A 44 1.47 -4.19 6.13
CA ILE A 44 1.34 -3.29 4.99
C ILE A 44 0.52 -3.99 3.91
N ASN A 45 -0.45 -3.31 3.36
CA ASN A 45 -1.18 -3.71 2.15
C ASN A 45 -0.68 -2.87 0.99
N TYR A 46 -0.41 -3.50 -0.13
CA TYR A 46 0.07 -2.87 -1.35
C TYR A 46 -1.03 -2.90 -2.41
N TRP A 47 -1.35 -1.73 -2.96
CA TRP A 47 -2.41 -1.53 -3.92
C TRP A 47 -1.86 -0.96 -5.21
N LYS A 48 -2.12 -1.59 -6.35
CA LYS A 48 -1.76 -1.06 -7.67
C LYS A 48 -2.98 -0.47 -8.35
N PHE A 49 -2.82 0.71 -8.97
CA PHE A 49 -3.84 1.29 -9.84
C PHE A 49 -3.93 0.49 -11.14
N ASN A 50 -5.14 0.03 -11.47
CA ASN A 50 -5.41 -0.60 -12.76
C ASN A 50 -5.88 0.48 -13.74
N PRO A 51 -5.11 0.75 -14.82
CA PRO A 51 -5.44 1.82 -15.77
C PRO A 51 -6.72 1.61 -16.55
N ASP A 52 -7.14 0.36 -16.75
CA ASP A 52 -8.34 0.03 -17.51
C ASP A 52 -9.62 0.19 -16.69
N THR A 53 -9.59 -0.21 -15.43
CA THR A 53 -10.73 -0.09 -14.52
C THR A 53 -10.75 1.21 -13.75
N GLU A 54 -9.64 1.97 -13.77
CA GLU A 54 -9.39 3.21 -13.04
C GLU A 54 -9.60 3.05 -11.52
N ASN A 55 -9.31 1.85 -10.99
CA ASN A 55 -9.43 1.51 -9.57
C ASN A 55 -8.13 0.93 -9.03
N TYR A 56 -7.94 1.05 -7.71
CA TYR A 56 -6.85 0.37 -7.03
C TYR A 56 -7.24 -1.07 -6.70
N GLU A 57 -6.37 -1.98 -7.05
CA GLU A 57 -6.50 -3.40 -6.78
C GLU A 57 -5.42 -3.84 -5.79
N LYS A 58 -5.82 -4.57 -4.76
CA LYS A 58 -4.87 -5.10 -3.78
C LYS A 58 -4.02 -6.18 -4.43
N THR A 59 -2.71 -5.97 -4.43
CA THR A 59 -1.75 -6.88 -5.04
C THR A 59 -1.25 -7.91 -4.03
N GLU A 60 -0.82 -7.44 -2.86
CA GLU A 60 -0.25 -8.29 -1.82
C GLU A 60 -0.36 -7.63 -0.43
N SER A 61 0.03 -8.37 0.60
CA SER A 61 0.27 -7.83 1.93
C SER A 61 1.62 -8.33 2.44
N SER A 62 2.28 -7.55 3.28
CA SER A 62 3.41 -8.04 4.05
C SER A 62 2.98 -9.18 4.98
N GLU A 63 3.93 -9.91 5.51
CA GLU A 63 3.72 -10.72 6.68
C GLU A 63 3.23 -9.87 7.86
N VAL A 64 2.63 -10.51 8.85
CA VAL A 64 2.24 -9.83 10.08
C VAL A 64 3.49 -9.58 10.91
N MET A 65 3.69 -8.33 11.28
CA MET A 65 4.78 -7.86 12.13
C MET A 65 4.22 -7.47 13.50
N THR A 66 5.08 -7.39 14.50
CA THR A 66 4.72 -6.91 15.84
C THR A 66 5.57 -5.70 16.23
N GLY A 67 5.02 -4.90 17.14
CA GLY A 67 5.70 -3.76 17.75
C GLY A 67 5.09 -3.46 19.12
N ALA A 68 5.82 -2.73 19.94
CA ALA A 68 5.35 -2.39 21.28
C ALA A 68 4.16 -1.43 21.23
N VAL A 69 3.18 -1.63 22.11
CA VAL A 69 2.08 -0.68 22.28
C VAL A 69 2.64 0.68 22.71
N GLY A 70 2.23 1.72 22.02
CA GLY A 70 2.74 3.09 22.16
C GLY A 70 3.72 3.51 21.08
N ASP A 71 4.27 2.55 20.33
CA ASP A 71 5.19 2.85 19.22
C ASP A 71 4.43 3.36 17.98
N THR A 72 5.10 4.25 17.26
CA THR A 72 4.68 4.61 15.90
C THR A 72 5.57 3.89 14.90
N VAL A 73 4.99 2.97 14.14
CA VAL A 73 5.67 2.22 13.08
C VAL A 73 5.44 2.89 11.73
N THR A 74 6.44 2.82 10.85
CA THR A 74 6.37 3.40 9.51
C THR A 74 6.59 2.33 8.45
N ALA A 75 6.02 2.55 7.27
CA ALA A 75 6.23 1.66 6.12
C ALA A 75 7.71 1.55 5.77
N ALA A 76 8.47 2.67 5.83
CA ALA A 76 9.90 2.68 5.56
C ALA A 76 10.73 1.85 6.53
N ALA A 77 10.32 1.77 7.81
CA ALA A 77 10.99 0.93 8.80
C ALA A 77 10.63 -0.56 8.63
N ALA A 78 9.41 -0.84 8.18
CA ALA A 78 8.90 -2.20 8.00
C ALA A 78 9.35 -2.81 6.66
N ASP A 79 9.41 -2.00 5.59
CA ASP A 79 9.88 -2.38 4.26
C ASP A 79 10.69 -1.22 3.66
N ALA A 80 12.01 -1.29 3.75
CA ALA A 80 12.90 -0.25 3.22
C ALA A 80 12.78 -0.07 1.69
N SER A 81 12.30 -1.08 0.99
CA SER A 81 12.11 -1.05 -0.47
C SER A 81 10.75 -0.52 -0.90
N TYR A 82 9.86 -0.19 0.04
CA TYR A 82 8.47 0.13 -0.27
C TYR A 82 8.31 1.19 -1.38
N ALA A 83 9.17 2.22 -1.38
CA ALA A 83 9.06 3.31 -2.35
C ALA A 83 9.38 2.89 -3.80
N THR A 84 10.19 1.86 -3.98
CA THR A 84 10.63 1.37 -5.29
C THR A 84 10.16 -0.05 -5.60
N LYS A 85 9.30 -0.61 -4.76
CA LYS A 85 8.87 -2.01 -4.80
C LYS A 85 8.40 -2.47 -6.19
N TYR A 86 7.73 -1.60 -6.93
CA TYR A 86 7.19 -1.91 -8.26
C TYR A 86 7.81 -1.06 -9.38
N SER A 87 8.99 -0.47 -9.16
CA SER A 87 9.65 0.37 -10.18
C SER A 87 10.00 -0.40 -11.46
N ASN A 88 10.32 -1.69 -11.36
CA ASN A 88 10.59 -2.54 -12.51
C ASN A 88 9.35 -2.78 -13.40
N ASP A 89 8.17 -2.62 -12.82
CA ASP A 89 6.88 -2.69 -13.53
C ASP A 89 6.38 -1.30 -13.95
N TYR A 90 7.23 -0.26 -13.85
CA TYR A 90 6.90 1.14 -14.12
C TYR A 90 5.84 1.73 -13.19
N TYR A 91 5.78 1.25 -11.94
CA TYR A 91 4.93 1.82 -10.90
C TYR A 91 5.75 2.60 -9.88
N HIS A 92 5.19 3.69 -9.41
CA HIS A 92 5.72 4.52 -8.33
C HIS A 92 4.65 4.75 -7.26
N ILE A 93 5.06 5.21 -6.09
CA ILE A 93 4.12 5.61 -5.04
C ILE A 93 3.19 6.68 -5.60
N SER A 94 1.88 6.47 -5.46
CA SER A 94 0.87 7.42 -5.93
C SER A 94 1.07 8.79 -5.26
N THR A 95 1.03 9.84 -6.06
CA THR A 95 1.03 11.23 -5.62
C THR A 95 -0.39 11.79 -5.48
N ILE A 96 -1.38 11.08 -5.99
CA ILE A 96 -2.80 11.49 -6.00
C ILE A 96 -3.51 10.94 -4.77
N THR A 97 -3.23 9.69 -4.41
CA THR A 97 -3.88 9.01 -3.28
C THR A 97 -3.02 9.13 -2.03
N PRO A 98 -3.57 9.64 -0.92
CA PRO A 98 -2.85 9.71 0.35
C PRO A 98 -2.38 8.33 0.80
N GLN A 99 -1.15 8.28 1.33
CA GLN A 99 -0.52 7.06 1.81
C GLN A 99 -0.72 6.89 3.32
N ASP A 100 -1.17 5.71 3.74
CA ASP A 100 -1.12 5.30 5.14
C ASP A 100 0.26 4.73 5.45
N SER A 101 1.28 5.60 5.42
CA SER A 101 2.68 5.17 5.56
C SER A 101 3.14 5.03 7.01
N ARG A 102 2.27 5.28 7.98
CA ARG A 102 2.57 5.15 9.42
C ARG A 102 1.31 4.86 10.22
N VAL A 103 1.48 4.17 11.36
CA VAL A 103 0.40 3.91 12.31
C VAL A 103 0.98 3.88 13.73
N THR A 104 0.21 4.38 14.70
CA THR A 104 0.54 4.25 16.13
C THR A 104 -0.17 3.03 16.70
N LEU A 105 0.58 2.16 17.37
CA LEU A 105 0.10 0.92 17.96
C LEU A 105 -0.49 1.22 19.34
N GLU A 106 -1.78 1.50 19.42
CA GLU A 106 -2.42 1.95 20.66
C GLU A 106 -2.94 0.80 21.54
N ASN A 107 -3.22 -0.36 20.94
CA ASN A 107 -3.86 -1.48 21.62
C ASN A 107 -3.34 -2.83 21.09
N ALA A 108 -2.94 -3.73 22.01
CA ALA A 108 -2.43 -5.06 21.69
C ALA A 108 -3.46 -5.96 20.97
N ASP A 109 -4.75 -5.77 21.24
CA ASP A 109 -5.82 -6.58 20.65
C ASP A 109 -6.21 -6.15 19.22
N THR A 110 -5.58 -5.08 18.70
CA THR A 110 -5.88 -4.51 17.39
C THR A 110 -4.85 -4.96 16.36
N HIS A 111 -5.33 -5.36 15.18
CA HIS A 111 -4.49 -5.62 14.01
C HIS A 111 -4.47 -4.38 13.12
N TYR A 112 -3.37 -3.65 13.17
CA TYR A 112 -3.19 -2.41 12.43
C TYR A 112 -2.82 -2.68 10.97
N GLN A 113 -3.22 -1.78 10.08
CA GLN A 113 -2.92 -1.87 8.66
C GLN A 113 -2.44 -0.53 8.14
N MET A 114 -1.39 -0.57 7.34
CA MET A 114 -0.94 0.54 6.51
C MET A 114 -1.29 0.22 5.05
N ASN A 115 -1.82 1.19 4.29
CA ASN A 115 -2.16 0.99 2.89
C ASN A 115 -1.27 1.88 2.02
N LEU A 116 -0.53 1.26 1.13
CA LEU A 116 0.34 1.92 0.17
C LEU A 116 -0.21 1.77 -1.24
N TYR A 117 -0.35 2.87 -1.93
CA TYR A 117 -0.95 2.95 -3.25
C TYR A 117 0.11 3.30 -4.29
N TYR A 118 0.11 2.55 -5.39
CA TYR A 118 1.05 2.71 -6.50
C TYR A 118 0.30 2.98 -7.78
N GLU A 119 0.77 3.94 -8.55
CA GLU A 119 0.23 4.25 -9.88
C GLU A 119 1.29 4.03 -10.96
N PRO A 120 0.90 3.60 -12.17
CA PRO A 120 1.85 3.43 -13.26
C PRO A 120 2.32 4.77 -13.79
N GLU A 121 3.54 4.79 -14.30
CA GLU A 121 4.07 5.91 -15.05
C GLU A 121 3.21 6.21 -16.29
N LYS A 122 3.32 7.42 -16.80
CA LYS A 122 2.65 7.85 -18.02
C LYS A 122 3.64 8.01 -19.15
N THR A 123 3.21 7.61 -20.33
CA THR A 123 3.95 7.80 -21.58
C THR A 123 2.99 8.16 -22.70
N THR A 124 3.52 8.58 -23.84
CA THR A 124 2.74 8.80 -25.05
C THR A 124 2.78 7.56 -25.94
N TYR A 125 1.75 7.35 -26.74
CA TYR A 125 1.73 6.34 -27.81
C TYR A 125 1.36 6.98 -29.13
N LYS A 126 1.62 6.26 -30.22
CA LYS A 126 1.30 6.69 -31.57
C LYS A 126 0.30 5.73 -32.20
N VAL A 127 -0.63 6.29 -32.96
CA VAL A 127 -1.49 5.55 -33.88
C VAL A 127 -1.10 5.96 -35.30
N LEU A 128 -0.70 4.98 -36.09
CA LEU A 128 -0.30 5.17 -37.48
C LEU A 128 -1.41 4.67 -38.39
N TYR A 129 -1.93 5.55 -39.22
CA TYR A 129 -2.95 5.23 -40.19
C TYR A 129 -2.29 5.06 -41.58
N TYR A 130 -2.51 3.90 -42.16
CA TYR A 130 -1.97 3.58 -43.47
C TYR A 130 -3.11 3.45 -44.48
N GLN A 131 -2.83 3.86 -45.69
CA GLN A 131 -3.70 3.73 -46.86
C GLN A 131 -3.06 2.72 -47.81
N GLU A 132 -3.83 1.76 -48.33
CA GLU A 132 -3.42 0.91 -49.41
C GLU A 132 -3.42 1.69 -50.72
N THR A 133 -2.40 1.49 -51.51
CA THR A 133 -2.22 2.10 -52.85
C THR A 133 -2.61 1.11 -53.93
N GLU A 134 -2.83 1.57 -55.16
CA GLU A 134 -3.27 0.74 -56.29
C GLU A 134 -2.33 -0.43 -56.61
N ASP A 135 -1.08 -0.33 -56.27
CA ASP A 135 -0.06 -1.37 -56.41
C ASP A 135 0.03 -2.35 -55.22
N GLY A 136 -0.91 -2.25 -54.27
CA GLY A 136 -0.99 -3.13 -53.10
C GLY A 136 0.00 -2.81 -51.96
N ASN A 137 0.71 -1.69 -52.06
CA ASN A 137 1.58 -1.20 -51.00
C ASN A 137 0.80 -0.33 -50.01
N TYR A 138 1.41 -0.08 -48.85
CA TYR A 138 0.84 0.81 -47.83
C TYR A 138 1.62 2.11 -47.73
N LYS A 139 0.91 3.22 -47.74
CA LYS A 139 1.47 4.56 -47.54
C LYS A 139 0.93 5.13 -46.24
N LEU A 140 1.80 5.72 -45.38
CA LEU A 140 1.38 6.43 -44.21
C LEU A 140 0.47 7.61 -44.55
N LEU A 141 -0.76 7.58 -44.11
CA LEU A 141 -1.77 8.61 -44.33
C LEU A 141 -1.74 9.66 -43.22
N ASN A 142 -1.69 9.22 -41.97
CA ASN A 142 -1.74 10.09 -40.80
C ASN A 142 -1.05 9.47 -39.58
N GLU A 143 -0.61 10.29 -38.67
CA GLU A 143 -0.08 9.92 -37.37
C GLU A 143 -0.85 10.69 -36.29
N TYR A 144 -1.26 9.97 -35.23
CA TYR A 144 -1.80 10.55 -34.03
C TYR A 144 -0.84 10.25 -32.87
N VAL A 145 -0.52 11.29 -32.10
CA VAL A 145 0.26 11.14 -30.88
C VAL A 145 -0.64 11.44 -29.67
N SER A 146 -0.73 10.50 -28.75
CA SER A 146 -1.59 10.65 -27.57
C SER A 146 -1.04 11.68 -26.57
N PRO A 147 -1.89 12.28 -25.73
CA PRO A 147 -1.43 12.85 -24.48
C PRO A 147 -0.81 11.77 -23.59
N PRO A 148 -0.08 12.17 -22.51
CA PRO A 148 0.47 11.22 -21.54
C PRO A 148 -0.63 10.30 -20.97
N THR A 149 -0.46 9.00 -21.17
CA THR A 149 -1.41 7.95 -20.83
C THR A 149 -0.71 6.91 -19.98
N TYR A 150 -1.38 6.30 -19.03
CA TYR A 150 -0.79 5.31 -18.14
C TYR A 150 -0.24 4.10 -18.92
N ILE A 151 0.98 3.69 -18.57
CA ILE A 151 1.54 2.41 -19.02
C ILE A 151 0.61 1.29 -18.54
N GLY A 152 0.37 0.31 -19.42
CA GLY A 152 -0.55 -0.80 -19.16
C GLY A 152 -2.01 -0.53 -19.57
N LYS A 153 -2.38 0.72 -19.92
CA LYS A 153 -3.75 1.02 -20.39
C LYS A 153 -4.00 0.41 -21.76
N THR A 154 -5.15 -0.24 -21.90
CA THR A 154 -5.67 -0.66 -23.20
C THR A 154 -6.24 0.54 -23.91
N VAL A 155 -5.77 0.80 -25.13
CA VAL A 155 -6.18 1.93 -25.96
C VAL A 155 -6.68 1.43 -27.29
N TYR A 156 -7.64 2.16 -27.86
CA TYR A 156 -8.28 1.82 -29.13
C TYR A 156 -7.99 2.91 -30.15
N ALA A 157 -7.68 2.51 -31.37
CA ALA A 157 -7.58 3.44 -32.47
C ALA A 157 -8.98 3.92 -32.89
N GLU A 158 -9.12 5.22 -33.09
CA GLU A 158 -10.31 5.76 -33.75
C GLU A 158 -10.31 5.32 -35.24
N ILE A 159 -11.36 4.66 -35.64
CA ILE A 159 -11.52 4.26 -37.06
C ILE A 159 -11.78 5.52 -37.88
N LYS A 160 -10.92 5.76 -38.91
CA LYS A 160 -11.05 6.86 -39.83
C LYS A 160 -11.23 6.27 -41.23
N GLU A 161 -12.37 6.54 -41.83
CA GLU A 161 -12.70 6.12 -43.20
C GLU A 161 -12.73 7.37 -44.08
N PRO A 162 -11.62 7.74 -44.75
CA PRO A 162 -11.64 8.78 -45.75
C PRO A 162 -12.55 8.41 -46.94
N ASP A 163 -13.10 9.41 -47.61
CA ASP A 163 -13.97 9.18 -48.74
C ASP A 163 -13.33 8.24 -49.78
N GLY A 164 -14.05 7.17 -50.10
CA GLY A 164 -13.61 6.15 -51.06
C GLY A 164 -12.75 5.03 -50.46
N TYR A 165 -12.53 5.00 -49.13
CA TYR A 165 -11.79 3.96 -48.43
C TYR A 165 -12.65 3.31 -47.37
N MET A 166 -12.40 2.04 -47.11
CA MET A 166 -12.97 1.29 -46.01
C MET A 166 -11.86 0.80 -45.11
N GLN A 167 -12.18 0.51 -43.87
CA GLN A 167 -11.24 -0.15 -42.97
C GLN A 167 -10.75 -1.46 -43.59
N GLY A 168 -9.43 -1.65 -43.65
CA GLY A 168 -8.81 -2.88 -44.14
C GLY A 168 -9.24 -4.11 -43.33
N GLY A 169 -9.10 -5.28 -43.94
CA GLY A 169 -9.55 -6.55 -43.38
C GLY A 169 -8.77 -7.04 -42.15
N ASP A 170 -8.59 -8.34 -42.04
CA ASP A 170 -8.20 -9.10 -40.85
C ASP A 170 -6.86 -8.70 -40.16
N ASP A 171 -5.98 -7.97 -40.89
CA ASP A 171 -4.66 -7.56 -40.34
C ASP A 171 -4.69 -6.19 -39.65
N THR A 172 -5.84 -5.57 -39.48
CA THR A 172 -5.95 -4.24 -38.88
C THR A 172 -5.96 -4.33 -37.34
N THR A 173 -4.90 -3.89 -36.71
CA THR A 173 -4.85 -3.76 -35.26
C THR A 173 -5.57 -2.50 -34.82
N THR A 174 -6.72 -2.63 -34.18
CA THR A 174 -7.54 -1.51 -33.72
C THR A 174 -7.35 -1.19 -32.22
N PHE A 175 -6.57 -1.98 -31.52
CA PHE A 175 -6.26 -1.74 -30.10
C PHE A 175 -4.80 -2.09 -29.78
N GLY A 176 -4.32 -1.58 -28.69
CA GLY A 176 -2.99 -1.86 -28.16
C GLY A 176 -2.90 -1.60 -26.67
N ILE A 177 -1.86 -2.10 -26.06
CA ILE A 177 -1.53 -1.81 -24.66
C ILE A 177 -0.39 -0.81 -24.64
N VAL A 178 -0.56 0.29 -23.91
CA VAL A 178 0.48 1.33 -23.75
C VAL A 178 1.70 0.72 -23.09
N LYS A 179 2.83 0.80 -23.78
CA LYS A 179 4.14 0.28 -23.31
C LYS A 179 5.07 1.45 -23.02
N PRO A 180 6.08 1.26 -22.15
CA PRO A 180 7.09 2.28 -21.92
C PRO A 180 7.81 2.59 -23.24
N ASN A 181 8.14 3.87 -23.45
CA ASN A 181 9.00 4.27 -24.54
C ASN A 181 10.43 3.80 -24.23
N ASN A 182 11.00 2.99 -25.12
CA ASN A 182 12.41 2.61 -25.13
C ASN A 182 13.23 3.68 -25.85
#